data_3dd39fda7337fbe34fc7a5c533d52932
#
_entry.id   3dd39fda7337fbe34fc7a5c533d52932
#
_cell.length_a   1.000
_cell.length_b   1.000
_cell.length_c   1.000
_cell.angle_alpha   90.00
_cell.angle_beta   90.00
_cell.angle_gamma   90.00
#
_symmetry.space_group_name_H-M   'P 1'
#
loop_
_entity.id
_entity.type
_entity.pdbx_description
1 polymer ?
#
loop_
_entity_poly.entity_id
_entity_poly.type
_entity_poly.pdbx_seq_one_letter_code
_entity_poly.pdbx_strand_id
1 'polypeptide(L)'
;MHKPIIHFVHGNSFPAGTYRVFLDYLRPHYEVQALEAHGHDPAYPVTDGWSYLVQELIATLAARYREPVILVGHSLGGILSLMAAKARPDLVRCVVVLDSPVVAGWRAMILRLFKFLGADKKFSPARFSEKRRNLWKDAEAAYQHFASKEMFAIWPPQVLRDYIDAGTVPHPEGVALRFRREIETAIYLTLPHHLGRLLRKPLAMPVGFVGGTESVECRQAGLGAIHKLVGKNFVQIQGGHLLPMEAPQQTAAAVLAMLASFNLS
;
A
#
# COMPACT_ATOMS: atom_id res chain seq x y z
N MET A 1 -20.27 22.62 1.82
CA MET A 1 -20.21 21.26 2.42
C MET A 1 -18.75 20.88 2.51
N HIS A 2 -18.28 20.37 3.66
CA HIS A 2 -16.95 19.80 3.76
C HIS A 2 -16.86 18.52 2.91
N LYS A 3 -15.75 18.37 2.17
CA LYS A 3 -15.48 17.14 1.41
C LYS A 3 -15.24 15.99 2.39
N PRO A 4 -15.73 14.77 2.11
CA PRO A 4 -15.34 13.59 2.89
C PRO A 4 -13.83 13.37 2.84
N ILE A 5 -13.26 12.84 3.92
CA ILE A 5 -11.81 12.65 4.03
C ILE A 5 -11.41 11.25 3.55
N ILE A 6 -10.43 11.19 2.65
CA ILE A 6 -9.67 10.00 2.33
C ILE A 6 -8.34 10.06 3.07
N HIS A 7 -8.04 9.08 3.91
CA HIS A 7 -6.69 8.83 4.35
C HIS A 7 -6.07 7.74 3.47
N PHE A 8 -5.09 8.14 2.67
CA PHE A 8 -4.37 7.24 1.78
C PHE A 8 -3.23 6.55 2.51
N VAL A 9 -3.09 5.22 2.34
CA VAL A 9 -2.06 4.39 2.95
C VAL A 9 -1.20 3.78 1.86
N HIS A 10 0.05 4.21 1.79
CA HIS A 10 0.98 3.89 0.70
C HIS A 10 1.49 2.44 0.74
N GLY A 11 2.04 1.96 -0.39
CA GLY A 11 2.72 0.67 -0.52
C GLY A 11 4.14 0.67 0.06
N ASN A 12 4.69 -0.52 0.30
CA ASN A 12 6.09 -0.67 0.72
C ASN A 12 7.03 -0.04 -0.31
N SER A 13 8.06 0.65 0.13
CA SER A 13 9.08 1.34 -0.71
C SER A 13 8.66 2.64 -1.38
N PHE A 14 7.37 2.99 -1.37
CA PHE A 14 6.84 4.13 -2.10
C PHE A 14 6.20 5.13 -1.13
N PRO A 15 6.93 6.20 -0.71
CA PRO A 15 6.35 7.28 0.11
C PRO A 15 5.09 7.87 -0.50
N ALA A 16 4.21 8.44 0.32
CA ALA A 16 2.90 8.93 -0.12
C ALA A 16 2.98 9.93 -1.28
N GLY A 17 4.00 10.79 -1.31
CA GLY A 17 4.22 11.74 -2.39
C GLY A 17 4.41 11.11 -3.77
N THR A 18 4.85 9.85 -3.86
CA THR A 18 4.94 9.07 -5.12
C THR A 18 3.58 8.96 -5.82
N TYR A 19 2.50 8.97 -5.05
CA TYR A 19 1.13 8.79 -5.54
C TYR A 19 0.45 10.09 -5.94
N ARG A 20 1.17 11.22 -5.99
CA ARG A 20 0.60 12.55 -6.20
C ARG A 20 -0.34 12.61 -7.41
N VAL A 21 0.10 12.13 -8.57
CA VAL A 21 -0.73 12.14 -9.79
C VAL A 21 -2.04 11.38 -9.58
N PHE A 22 -2.00 10.19 -8.98
CA PHE A 22 -3.19 9.42 -8.66
C PHE A 22 -4.10 10.16 -7.66
N LEU A 23 -3.55 10.71 -6.59
CA LEU A 23 -4.30 11.39 -5.54
C LEU A 23 -4.91 12.70 -6.04
N ASP A 24 -4.27 13.37 -7.00
CA ASP A 24 -4.78 14.61 -7.61
C ASP A 24 -6.11 14.40 -8.35
N TYR A 25 -6.35 13.20 -8.92
CA TYR A 25 -7.66 12.84 -9.48
C TYR A 25 -8.76 12.63 -8.43
N LEU A 26 -8.41 12.36 -7.16
CA LEU A 26 -9.38 12.20 -6.07
C LEU A 26 -9.70 13.53 -5.37
N ARG A 27 -8.77 14.49 -5.33
CA ARG A 27 -8.89 15.77 -4.63
C ARG A 27 -10.06 16.68 -5.07
N PRO A 28 -10.55 16.63 -6.32
CA PRO A 28 -11.78 17.36 -6.66
C PRO A 28 -13.00 16.95 -5.83
N HIS A 29 -13.07 15.69 -5.40
CA HIS A 29 -14.20 15.08 -4.71
C HIS A 29 -13.98 14.87 -3.20
N TYR A 30 -12.74 14.71 -2.76
CA TYR A 30 -12.36 14.36 -1.39
C TYR A 30 -11.25 15.25 -0.87
N GLU A 31 -11.21 15.43 0.45
CA GLU A 31 -9.99 15.88 1.13
C GLU A 31 -9.06 14.68 1.27
N VAL A 32 -7.87 14.72 0.65
CA VAL A 32 -6.95 13.59 0.61
C VAL A 32 -5.73 13.88 1.46
N GLN A 33 -5.51 13.06 2.49
CA GLN A 33 -4.37 13.11 3.39
C GLN A 33 -3.66 11.76 3.44
N ALA A 34 -2.41 11.74 3.88
CA ALA A 34 -1.61 10.53 4.03
C ALA A 34 -0.56 10.70 5.14
N LEU A 35 -0.04 9.59 5.65
CA LEU A 35 1.26 9.55 6.32
C LEU A 35 2.34 9.37 5.25
N GLU A 36 3.43 10.14 5.32
CA GLU A 36 4.46 10.15 4.26
C GLU A 36 5.18 8.81 4.13
N ALA A 37 5.56 8.19 5.27
CA ALA A 37 6.25 6.90 5.27
C ALA A 37 5.93 6.10 6.53
N HIS A 38 5.20 4.99 6.37
CA HIS A 38 4.95 4.03 7.45
C HIS A 38 6.22 3.28 7.86
N GLY A 39 6.32 2.91 9.15
CA GLY A 39 7.38 2.08 9.70
C GLY A 39 8.72 2.80 9.91
N HIS A 40 8.74 4.13 9.80
CA HIS A 40 9.95 4.93 10.03
C HIS A 40 9.97 5.60 11.40
N ASP A 41 8.86 5.59 12.13
CA ASP A 41 8.78 6.05 13.51
C ASP A 41 9.30 4.93 14.45
N PRO A 42 10.37 5.19 15.27
CA PRO A 42 10.89 4.21 16.21
C PRO A 42 9.86 3.72 17.25
N ALA A 43 8.80 4.49 17.52
CA ALA A 43 7.72 4.07 18.40
C ALA A 43 6.90 2.91 17.82
N TYR A 44 6.94 2.71 16.50
CA TYR A 44 6.20 1.67 15.78
C TYR A 44 7.13 0.79 14.93
N PRO A 45 7.99 -0.03 15.55
CA PRO A 45 8.96 -0.86 14.83
C PRO A 45 8.27 -1.90 13.96
N VAL A 46 8.91 -2.26 12.84
CA VAL A 46 8.42 -3.33 11.97
C VAL A 46 8.64 -4.68 12.64
N THR A 47 7.54 -5.34 13.01
CA THR A 47 7.55 -6.66 13.66
C THR A 47 6.69 -7.66 12.91
N ASP A 48 6.83 -8.95 13.21
CA ASP A 48 6.08 -10.00 12.52
C ASP A 48 4.56 -9.78 12.61
N GLY A 49 3.91 -9.88 11.44
CA GLY A 49 2.47 -9.66 11.31
C GLY A 49 2.03 -8.20 11.38
N TRP A 50 2.96 -7.24 11.41
CA TRP A 50 2.76 -5.78 11.26
C TRP A 50 1.90 -5.11 12.34
N SER A 51 1.87 -5.66 13.55
CA SER A 51 1.02 -5.13 14.64
C SER A 51 1.32 -3.67 14.98
N TYR A 52 2.60 -3.27 15.01
CA TYR A 52 2.98 -1.89 15.28
C TYR A 52 2.71 -0.95 14.11
N LEU A 53 2.86 -1.41 12.86
CA LEU A 53 2.45 -0.61 11.70
C LEU A 53 0.94 -0.33 11.70
N VAL A 54 0.15 -1.29 12.14
CA VAL A 54 -1.31 -1.10 12.33
C VAL A 54 -1.58 -0.11 13.45
N GLN A 55 -0.83 -0.17 14.56
CA GLN A 55 -0.94 0.80 15.65
C GLN A 55 -0.54 2.21 15.20
N GLU A 56 0.52 2.36 14.39
CA GLU A 56 0.93 3.63 13.78
C GLU A 56 -0.23 4.24 12.98
N LEU A 57 -0.86 3.44 12.10
CA LEU A 57 -2.01 3.90 11.33
C LEU A 57 -3.18 4.29 12.25
N ILE A 58 -3.56 3.45 13.21
CA ILE A 58 -4.65 3.73 14.16
C ILE A 58 -4.37 5.02 14.96
N ALA A 59 -3.16 5.18 15.48
CA ALA A 59 -2.77 6.38 16.23
C ALA A 59 -2.84 7.63 15.34
N THR A 60 -2.38 7.52 14.09
CA THR A 60 -2.46 8.60 13.10
C THR A 60 -3.90 9.00 12.83
N LEU A 61 -4.80 8.03 12.61
CA LEU A 61 -6.22 8.30 12.37
C LEU A 61 -6.88 8.98 13.59
N ALA A 62 -6.67 8.43 14.77
CA ALA A 62 -7.26 8.95 16.00
C ALA A 62 -6.78 10.36 16.36
N ALA A 63 -5.51 10.68 16.06
CA ALA A 63 -4.94 11.99 16.32
C ALA A 63 -5.39 13.06 15.32
N ARG A 64 -5.57 12.70 14.04
CA ARG A 64 -5.84 13.67 12.96
C ARG A 64 -7.31 13.94 12.72
N TYR A 65 -8.19 12.95 12.96
CA TYR A 65 -9.58 13.03 12.52
C TYR A 65 -10.57 12.92 13.69
N ARG A 66 -11.65 13.72 13.61
CA ARG A 66 -12.76 13.69 14.58
C ARG A 66 -13.87 12.73 14.18
N GLU A 67 -13.95 12.40 12.90
CA GLU A 67 -14.98 11.56 12.30
C GLU A 67 -14.33 10.38 11.58
N PRO A 68 -15.06 9.26 11.38
CA PRO A 68 -14.58 8.12 10.62
C PRO A 68 -14.20 8.50 9.18
N VAL A 69 -13.04 8.07 8.73
CA VAL A 69 -12.50 8.40 7.40
C VAL A 69 -12.61 7.22 6.42
N ILE A 70 -12.52 7.54 5.15
CA ILE A 70 -12.35 6.56 4.07
C ILE A 70 -10.87 6.16 4.03
N LEU A 71 -10.58 4.86 4.09
CA LEU A 71 -9.25 4.35 3.85
C LEU A 71 -9.11 3.89 2.40
N VAL A 72 -8.12 4.42 1.70
CA VAL A 72 -7.68 3.91 0.40
C VAL A 72 -6.24 3.47 0.56
N GLY A 73 -5.98 2.16 0.40
CA GLY A 73 -4.65 1.61 0.68
C GLY A 73 -4.11 0.76 -0.46
N HIS A 74 -2.85 0.96 -0.82
CA HIS A 74 -2.16 0.21 -1.86
C HIS A 74 -1.20 -0.82 -1.26
N SER A 75 -1.23 -2.07 -1.74
CA SER A 75 -0.28 -3.12 -1.36
C SER A 75 -0.20 -3.26 0.18
N LEU A 76 0.97 -3.00 0.82
CA LEU A 76 1.12 -2.88 2.27
C LEU A 76 -0.02 -2.08 2.90
N GLY A 77 -0.27 -0.88 2.34
CA GLY A 77 -1.27 0.04 2.87
C GLY A 77 -2.70 -0.50 2.84
N GLY A 78 -3.05 -1.32 1.85
CA GLY A 78 -4.35 -1.99 1.81
C GLY A 78 -4.51 -3.02 2.92
N ILE A 79 -3.45 -3.79 3.21
CA ILE A 79 -3.44 -4.74 4.32
C ILE A 79 -3.53 -4.01 5.66
N LEU A 80 -2.76 -2.95 5.87
CA LEU A 80 -2.82 -2.13 7.08
C LEU A 80 -4.21 -1.53 7.27
N SER A 81 -4.85 -1.04 6.19
CA SER A 81 -6.21 -0.50 6.21
C SER A 81 -7.23 -1.53 6.66
N LEU A 82 -7.17 -2.77 6.14
CA LEU A 82 -8.06 -3.87 6.55
C LEU A 82 -7.86 -4.24 8.02
N MET A 83 -6.62 -4.29 8.49
CA MET A 83 -6.30 -4.62 9.89
C MET A 83 -6.74 -3.50 10.84
N ALA A 84 -6.50 -2.23 10.49
CA ALA A 84 -6.95 -1.07 11.26
C ALA A 84 -8.48 -0.99 11.33
N ALA A 85 -9.17 -1.16 10.20
CA ALA A 85 -10.64 -1.20 10.13
C ALA A 85 -11.25 -2.34 10.97
N LYS A 86 -10.54 -3.48 11.07
CA LYS A 86 -10.96 -4.59 11.93
C LYS A 86 -10.76 -4.29 13.41
N ALA A 87 -9.66 -3.63 13.77
CA ALA A 87 -9.30 -3.31 15.16
C ALA A 87 -10.08 -2.10 15.70
N ARG A 88 -10.32 -1.09 14.86
CA ARG A 88 -10.97 0.18 15.22
C ARG A 88 -12.01 0.57 14.15
N PRO A 89 -13.14 -0.15 14.09
CA PRO A 89 -14.21 0.14 13.14
C PRO A 89 -14.84 1.53 13.32
N ASP A 90 -14.72 2.10 14.50
CA ASP A 90 -15.18 3.44 14.84
C ASP A 90 -14.39 4.57 14.14
N LEU A 91 -13.19 4.30 13.66
CA LEU A 91 -12.35 5.26 12.93
C LEU A 91 -12.50 5.18 11.41
N VAL A 92 -13.18 4.16 10.88
CA VAL A 92 -13.18 3.85 9.46
C VAL A 92 -14.58 3.76 8.89
N ARG A 93 -14.87 4.61 7.90
CA ARG A 93 -16.16 4.66 7.21
C ARG A 93 -16.31 3.57 6.15
N CYS A 94 -15.26 3.35 5.35
CA CYS A 94 -15.13 2.27 4.38
C CYS A 94 -13.67 2.07 3.99
N VAL A 95 -13.37 0.97 3.29
CA VAL A 95 -12.01 0.65 2.81
C VAL A 95 -12.04 0.34 1.32
N VAL A 96 -11.16 0.97 0.54
CA VAL A 96 -10.85 0.55 -0.83
C VAL A 96 -9.41 0.06 -0.88
N VAL A 97 -9.25 -1.19 -1.25
CA VAL A 97 -7.96 -1.87 -1.30
C VAL A 97 -7.46 -1.89 -2.74
N LEU A 98 -6.27 -1.34 -2.97
CA LEU A 98 -5.62 -1.30 -4.28
C LEU A 98 -4.55 -2.37 -4.35
N ASP A 99 -4.78 -3.38 -5.16
CA ASP A 99 -3.88 -4.51 -5.44
C ASP A 99 -3.16 -5.06 -4.19
N SER A 100 -3.94 -5.34 -3.14
CA SER A 100 -3.44 -5.90 -1.87
C SER A 100 -4.12 -7.24 -1.60
N PRO A 101 -3.66 -8.32 -2.22
CA PRO A 101 -4.30 -9.62 -2.06
C PRO A 101 -4.09 -10.17 -0.65
N VAL A 102 -5.12 -10.82 -0.13
CA VAL A 102 -5.09 -11.48 1.19
C VAL A 102 -4.54 -12.89 1.05
N VAL A 103 -3.33 -13.12 1.57
CA VAL A 103 -2.77 -14.48 1.65
C VAL A 103 -3.54 -15.30 2.67
N ALA A 104 -4.19 -16.38 2.23
CA ALA A 104 -5.04 -17.21 3.05
C ALA A 104 -4.92 -18.70 2.72
N GLY A 105 -5.55 -19.58 3.55
CA GLY A 105 -5.58 -21.00 3.33
C GLY A 105 -4.18 -21.65 3.34
N TRP A 106 -3.95 -22.60 2.44
CA TRP A 106 -2.68 -23.33 2.35
C TRP A 106 -1.48 -22.42 2.02
N ARG A 107 -1.68 -21.32 1.28
CA ARG A 107 -0.62 -20.33 0.99
C ARG A 107 -0.13 -19.65 2.26
N ALA A 108 -1.06 -19.28 3.16
CA ALA A 108 -0.70 -18.73 4.47
C ALA A 108 0.05 -19.74 5.36
N MET A 109 -0.30 -21.03 5.26
CA MET A 109 0.42 -22.09 5.97
C MET A 109 1.86 -22.25 5.43
N ILE A 110 2.05 -22.21 4.11
CA ILE A 110 3.38 -22.24 3.49
C ILE A 110 4.20 -21.02 3.90
N LEU A 111 3.62 -19.82 3.86
CA LEU A 111 4.31 -18.60 4.31
C LEU A 111 4.75 -18.73 5.77
N ARG A 112 3.88 -19.23 6.64
CA ARG A 112 4.21 -19.47 8.05
C ARG A 112 5.34 -20.48 8.21
N LEU A 113 5.31 -21.58 7.44
CA LEU A 113 6.35 -22.60 7.46
C LEU A 113 7.70 -22.03 7.02
N PHE A 114 7.75 -21.28 5.92
CA PHE A 114 8.98 -20.65 5.44
C PHE A 114 9.57 -19.68 6.46
N LYS A 115 8.73 -18.89 7.13
CA LYS A 115 9.17 -18.03 8.24
C LYS A 115 9.75 -18.85 9.40
N PHE A 116 9.08 -19.93 9.80
CA PHE A 116 9.55 -20.80 10.87
C PHE A 116 10.91 -21.45 10.56
N LEU A 117 11.13 -21.80 9.29
CA LEU A 117 12.39 -22.40 8.81
C LEU A 117 13.48 -21.37 8.47
N GLY A 118 13.19 -20.06 8.58
CA GLY A 118 14.13 -19.00 8.17
C GLY A 118 14.41 -18.97 6.66
N ALA A 119 13.55 -19.58 5.84
CA ALA A 119 13.71 -19.68 4.40
C ALA A 119 12.99 -18.55 3.63
N ASP A 120 12.19 -17.75 4.32
CA ASP A 120 11.40 -16.65 3.77
C ASP A 120 12.25 -15.62 3.02
N LYS A 121 13.45 -15.29 3.51
CA LYS A 121 14.38 -14.36 2.84
C LYS A 121 14.76 -14.84 1.43
N LYS A 122 14.88 -16.15 1.21
CA LYS A 122 15.31 -16.72 -0.07
C LYS A 122 14.23 -16.58 -1.17
N PHE A 123 12.96 -16.63 -0.77
CA PHE A 123 11.80 -16.60 -1.67
C PHE A 123 11.05 -15.26 -1.66
N SER A 124 11.49 -14.29 -0.85
CA SER A 124 10.89 -12.97 -0.69
C SER A 124 11.61 -11.92 -1.55
N PRO A 125 10.92 -10.81 -1.95
CA PRO A 125 11.55 -9.62 -2.50
C PRO A 125 12.61 -8.99 -1.58
N ALA A 126 12.64 -9.35 -0.30
CA ALA A 126 13.62 -8.90 0.69
C ALA A 126 15.08 -9.03 0.21
N ARG A 127 15.41 -10.07 -0.56
CA ARG A 127 16.77 -10.25 -1.12
C ARG A 127 17.19 -9.16 -2.10
N PHE A 128 16.22 -8.51 -2.77
CA PHE A 128 16.47 -7.41 -3.69
C PHE A 128 16.50 -6.07 -2.96
N SER A 129 15.56 -5.85 -2.02
CA SER A 129 15.50 -4.61 -1.24
C SER A 129 16.77 -4.39 -0.41
N GLU A 130 17.32 -5.44 0.19
CA GLU A 130 18.54 -5.39 0.98
C GLU A 130 19.77 -4.87 0.19
N LYS A 131 19.83 -5.20 -1.12
CA LYS A 131 20.96 -4.88 -1.99
C LYS A 131 20.70 -3.72 -2.95
N ARG A 132 19.50 -3.13 -2.92
CA ARG A 132 19.18 -2.05 -3.86
C ARG A 132 20.07 -0.82 -3.62
N ARG A 133 20.43 -0.16 -4.71
CA ARG A 133 21.12 1.12 -4.64
C ARG A 133 20.25 2.14 -3.89
N ASN A 134 20.84 2.90 -2.99
CA ASN A 134 20.15 3.86 -2.14
C ASN A 134 20.83 5.24 -2.07
N LEU A 135 21.86 5.48 -2.90
CA LEU A 135 22.61 6.74 -2.95
C LEU A 135 22.97 7.10 -4.39
N TRP A 136 22.75 8.34 -4.77
CA TRP A 136 23.08 8.92 -6.08
C TRP A 136 23.71 10.29 -5.87
N LYS A 137 24.51 10.74 -6.84
CA LYS A 137 25.17 12.05 -6.79
C LYS A 137 24.18 13.23 -6.74
N ASP A 138 23.00 13.07 -7.36
CA ASP A 138 21.94 14.08 -7.44
C ASP A 138 20.61 13.40 -7.82
N ALA A 139 19.52 14.17 -7.78
CA ALA A 139 18.16 13.70 -8.11
C ALA A 139 18.05 13.25 -9.57
N GLU A 140 18.76 13.89 -10.50
CA GLU A 140 18.73 13.51 -11.93
C GLU A 140 19.40 12.14 -12.14
N ALA A 141 20.52 11.87 -11.47
CA ALA A 141 21.14 10.55 -11.49
C ALA A 141 20.25 9.46 -10.89
N ALA A 142 19.46 9.79 -9.86
CA ALA A 142 18.45 8.89 -9.32
C ALA A 142 17.32 8.66 -10.35
N TYR A 143 16.81 9.72 -10.97
CA TYR A 143 15.79 9.62 -12.02
C TYR A 143 16.25 8.72 -13.18
N GLN A 144 17.42 8.96 -13.75
CA GLN A 144 17.98 8.15 -14.85
C GLN A 144 18.17 6.68 -14.45
N HIS A 145 18.62 6.44 -13.21
CA HIS A 145 18.74 5.08 -12.68
C HIS A 145 17.40 4.34 -12.63
N PHE A 146 16.33 4.99 -12.19
CA PHE A 146 15.02 4.35 -12.15
C PHE A 146 14.37 4.27 -13.52
N ALA A 147 14.46 5.32 -14.35
CA ALA A 147 13.92 5.34 -15.72
C ALA A 147 14.49 4.22 -16.60
N SER A 148 15.73 3.78 -16.37
CA SER A 148 16.35 2.67 -17.11
C SER A 148 15.83 1.29 -16.72
N LYS A 149 14.99 1.17 -15.69
CA LYS A 149 14.44 -0.12 -15.23
C LYS A 149 13.06 -0.36 -15.81
N GLU A 150 12.83 -1.55 -16.34
CA GLU A 150 11.60 -1.96 -17.00
C GLU A 150 10.33 -1.63 -16.17
N MET A 151 10.35 -1.91 -14.87
CA MET A 151 9.23 -1.64 -13.97
C MET A 151 8.84 -0.15 -13.92
N PHE A 152 9.79 0.77 -14.03
CA PHE A 152 9.54 2.22 -13.98
C PHE A 152 9.37 2.84 -15.36
N ALA A 153 9.84 2.16 -16.41
CA ALA A 153 9.78 2.67 -17.79
C ALA A 153 8.34 2.83 -18.31
N ILE A 154 7.40 2.07 -17.74
CA ILE A 154 5.98 2.13 -18.09
C ILE A 154 5.21 3.24 -17.37
N TRP A 155 5.83 3.89 -16.36
CA TRP A 155 5.15 4.95 -15.61
C TRP A 155 5.12 6.25 -16.41
N PRO A 156 4.04 7.04 -16.28
CA PRO A 156 4.05 8.40 -16.79
C PRO A 156 5.26 9.17 -16.22
N PRO A 157 5.97 9.99 -17.03
CA PRO A 157 7.19 10.69 -16.59
C PRO A 157 7.00 11.52 -15.30
N GLN A 158 5.82 12.11 -15.13
CA GLN A 158 5.52 12.90 -13.93
C GLN A 158 5.46 12.02 -12.67
N VAL A 159 4.92 10.81 -12.76
CA VAL A 159 4.88 9.85 -11.62
C VAL A 159 6.29 9.45 -11.19
N LEU A 160 7.18 9.23 -12.15
CA LEU A 160 8.57 8.93 -11.83
C LEU A 160 9.29 10.14 -11.20
N ARG A 161 9.01 11.37 -11.67
CA ARG A 161 9.54 12.59 -11.01
C ARG A 161 9.04 12.70 -9.59
N ASP A 162 7.75 12.49 -9.34
CA ASP A 162 7.16 12.50 -8.01
C ASP A 162 7.77 11.45 -7.09
N TYR A 163 8.09 10.27 -7.65
CA TYR A 163 8.80 9.23 -6.90
C TYR A 163 10.22 9.69 -6.50
N ILE A 164 10.94 10.39 -7.37
CA ILE A 164 12.27 10.90 -7.02
C ILE A 164 12.15 12.02 -5.98
N ASP A 165 11.24 12.97 -6.19
CA ASP A 165 11.06 14.13 -5.30
C ASP A 165 10.63 13.72 -3.88
N ALA A 166 9.66 12.81 -3.78
CA ALA A 166 9.18 12.31 -2.50
C ALA A 166 10.06 11.19 -1.92
N GLY A 167 10.66 10.38 -2.79
CA GLY A 167 11.40 9.17 -2.46
C GLY A 167 12.87 9.38 -2.13
N THR A 168 13.40 10.61 -2.27
CA THR A 168 14.80 10.93 -1.92
C THR A 168 14.89 12.01 -0.86
N VAL A 169 16.02 12.04 -0.15
CA VAL A 169 16.37 13.06 0.84
C VAL A 169 17.82 13.51 0.61
N PRO A 170 18.16 14.77 0.98
CA PRO A 170 19.54 15.24 0.93
C PRO A 170 20.50 14.33 1.70
N HIS A 171 21.68 14.10 1.15
CA HIS A 171 22.77 13.34 1.76
C HIS A 171 24.09 14.06 1.47
N PRO A 172 25.13 14.00 2.32
CA PRO A 172 26.44 14.65 2.07
C PRO A 172 27.08 14.32 0.71
N GLU A 173 26.81 13.14 0.19
CA GLU A 173 27.33 12.66 -1.12
C GLU A 173 26.28 12.78 -2.25
N GLY A 174 25.20 13.54 -2.05
CA GLY A 174 24.15 13.75 -3.05
C GLY A 174 22.73 13.55 -2.54
N VAL A 175 22.01 12.51 -2.99
CA VAL A 175 20.67 12.17 -2.52
C VAL A 175 20.55 10.68 -2.18
N ALA A 176 19.87 10.38 -1.06
CA ALA A 176 19.63 9.01 -0.60
C ALA A 176 18.15 8.66 -0.63
N LEU A 177 17.81 7.36 -0.64
CA LEU A 177 16.43 6.92 -0.49
C LEU A 177 15.86 7.36 0.85
N ARG A 178 14.70 8.02 0.83
CA ARG A 178 13.89 8.34 2.01
C ARG A 178 13.39 7.07 2.70
N PHE A 179 12.82 6.14 1.91
CA PHE A 179 12.36 4.86 2.43
C PHE A 179 13.57 3.94 2.64
N ARG A 180 13.95 3.74 3.90
CA ARG A 180 15.15 2.99 4.27
C ARG A 180 15.04 1.53 3.84
N ARG A 181 16.11 0.99 3.24
CA ARG A 181 16.18 -0.41 2.76
C ARG A 181 15.90 -1.43 3.87
N GLU A 182 16.38 -1.15 5.07
CA GLU A 182 16.23 -2.01 6.25
C GLU A 182 14.74 -2.14 6.63
N ILE A 183 13.99 -1.04 6.57
CA ILE A 183 12.54 -1.02 6.81
C ILE A 183 11.80 -1.75 5.69
N GLU A 184 12.13 -1.47 4.43
CA GLU A 184 11.56 -2.15 3.27
C GLU A 184 11.75 -3.67 3.38
N THR A 185 12.96 -4.11 3.68
CA THR A 185 13.33 -5.52 3.84
C THR A 185 12.59 -6.16 5.02
N ALA A 186 12.53 -5.47 6.17
CA ALA A 186 11.81 -5.95 7.34
C ALA A 186 10.31 -6.14 7.06
N ILE A 187 9.68 -5.22 6.32
CA ILE A 187 8.27 -5.34 5.91
C ILE A 187 8.05 -6.61 5.08
N TYR A 188 8.92 -6.91 4.11
CA TYR A 188 8.80 -8.13 3.30
C TYR A 188 8.98 -9.42 4.13
N LEU A 189 9.90 -9.43 5.09
CA LEU A 189 10.17 -10.60 5.93
C LEU A 189 9.09 -10.84 6.98
N THR A 190 8.30 -9.83 7.31
CA THR A 190 7.32 -9.88 8.40
C THR A 190 5.87 -9.93 7.93
N LEU A 191 5.62 -10.27 6.64
CA LEU A 191 4.29 -10.38 6.04
C LEU A 191 3.29 -11.13 6.95
N PRO A 192 2.07 -10.60 7.17
CA PRO A 192 1.09 -11.23 8.05
C PRO A 192 0.51 -12.52 7.44
N HIS A 193 0.87 -13.67 7.97
CA HIS A 193 0.32 -14.98 7.59
C HIS A 193 -1.04 -15.29 8.22
N HIS A 194 -1.48 -14.48 9.18
CA HIS A 194 -2.75 -14.67 9.91
C HIS A 194 -3.93 -13.88 9.33
N LEU A 195 -3.71 -13.05 8.33
CA LEU A 195 -4.69 -12.11 7.78
C LEU A 195 -5.98 -12.80 7.30
N GLY A 196 -5.87 -13.91 6.57
CA GLY A 196 -7.03 -14.67 6.13
C GLY A 196 -7.90 -15.22 7.26
N ARG A 197 -7.32 -15.49 8.45
CA ARG A 197 -8.06 -15.87 9.66
C ARG A 197 -8.72 -14.65 10.31
N LEU A 198 -8.01 -13.53 10.39
CA LEU A 198 -8.50 -12.28 10.95
C LEU A 198 -9.75 -11.78 10.21
N LEU A 199 -9.77 -11.94 8.89
CA LEU A 199 -10.85 -11.46 8.01
C LEU A 199 -11.96 -12.49 7.75
N ARG A 200 -12.00 -13.62 8.45
CA ARG A 200 -13.11 -14.59 8.34
C ARG A 200 -14.46 -13.99 8.73
N LYS A 201 -14.46 -13.15 9.77
CA LYS A 201 -15.67 -12.40 10.16
C LYS A 201 -15.73 -11.12 9.32
N PRO A 202 -16.89 -10.78 8.75
CA PRO A 202 -17.06 -9.55 7.99
C PRO A 202 -16.57 -8.31 8.76
N LEU A 203 -16.18 -7.31 8.02
CA LEU A 203 -15.92 -5.97 8.56
C LEU A 203 -17.26 -5.24 8.75
N ALA A 204 -17.31 -4.30 9.68
CA ALA A 204 -18.53 -3.56 10.01
C ALA A 204 -18.90 -2.50 8.95
N MET A 205 -17.97 -2.22 8.03
CA MET A 205 -18.12 -1.21 6.98
C MET A 205 -17.92 -1.82 5.60
N PRO A 206 -18.35 -1.13 4.52
CA PRO A 206 -18.11 -1.56 3.14
C PRO A 206 -16.61 -1.68 2.84
N VAL A 207 -16.27 -2.71 2.08
CA VAL A 207 -14.92 -2.95 1.57
C VAL A 207 -15.00 -3.20 0.06
N GLY A 208 -14.11 -2.56 -0.69
CA GLY A 208 -13.92 -2.80 -2.12
C GLY A 208 -12.48 -3.13 -2.47
N PHE A 209 -12.31 -3.75 -3.61
CA PHE A 209 -11.01 -4.12 -4.16
C PHE A 209 -10.89 -3.67 -5.61
N VAL A 210 -9.79 -3.00 -5.91
CA VAL A 210 -9.38 -2.67 -7.28
C VAL A 210 -8.01 -3.28 -7.52
N GLY A 211 -7.90 -4.22 -8.46
CA GLY A 211 -6.65 -4.91 -8.77
C GLY A 211 -6.25 -4.84 -10.22
N GLY A 212 -4.99 -5.18 -10.51
CA GLY A 212 -4.47 -5.29 -11.87
C GLY A 212 -4.75 -6.64 -12.49
N THR A 213 -5.15 -6.64 -13.76
CA THR A 213 -5.33 -7.89 -14.52
C THR A 213 -4.01 -8.64 -14.73
N GLU A 214 -2.88 -7.92 -14.65
CA GLU A 214 -1.53 -8.45 -14.87
C GLU A 214 -0.73 -8.59 -13.56
N SER A 215 -1.35 -8.28 -12.40
CA SER A 215 -0.67 -8.35 -11.10
C SER A 215 -0.14 -9.76 -10.80
N VAL A 216 1.17 -9.85 -10.63
CA VAL A 216 1.87 -11.08 -10.23
C VAL A 216 1.54 -11.40 -8.78
N GLU A 217 1.46 -10.40 -7.92
CA GLU A 217 1.14 -10.51 -6.49
C GLU A 217 -0.24 -11.10 -6.28
N CYS A 218 -1.24 -10.64 -7.04
CA CYS A 218 -2.59 -11.19 -7.01
C CYS A 218 -2.64 -12.65 -7.49
N ARG A 219 -1.89 -12.99 -8.55
CA ARG A 219 -1.81 -14.39 -9.02
C ARG A 219 -1.15 -15.30 -7.99
N GLN A 220 -0.05 -14.85 -7.38
CA GLN A 220 0.68 -15.63 -6.38
C GLN A 220 -0.11 -15.84 -5.08
N ALA A 221 -0.70 -14.79 -4.54
CA ALA A 221 -1.50 -14.85 -3.31
C ALA A 221 -2.85 -15.57 -3.54
N GLY A 222 -3.41 -15.46 -4.74
CA GLY A 222 -4.76 -15.92 -5.08
C GLY A 222 -5.84 -14.97 -4.57
N LEU A 223 -6.89 -14.78 -5.35
CA LEU A 223 -7.95 -13.81 -5.10
C LEU A 223 -9.15 -14.35 -4.31
N GLY A 224 -9.17 -15.66 -3.99
CA GLY A 224 -10.34 -16.28 -3.36
C GLY A 224 -10.72 -15.69 -2.00
N ALA A 225 -9.74 -15.24 -1.20
CA ALA A 225 -10.00 -14.61 0.10
C ALA A 225 -10.54 -13.18 -0.09
N ILE A 226 -10.01 -12.44 -1.07
CA ILE A 226 -10.49 -11.10 -1.42
C ILE A 226 -11.92 -11.16 -1.96
N HIS A 227 -12.23 -12.07 -2.89
CA HIS A 227 -13.59 -12.23 -3.39
C HIS A 227 -14.61 -12.51 -2.27
N LYS A 228 -14.22 -13.35 -1.30
CA LYS A 228 -15.09 -13.62 -0.12
C LYS A 228 -15.27 -12.38 0.76
N LEU A 229 -14.24 -11.53 0.86
CA LEU A 229 -14.28 -10.34 1.70
C LEU A 229 -15.13 -9.23 1.08
N VAL A 230 -14.97 -8.97 -0.22
CA VAL A 230 -15.57 -7.79 -0.87
C VAL A 230 -16.85 -8.11 -1.67
N GLY A 231 -17.12 -9.39 -1.97
CA GLY A 231 -18.28 -9.82 -2.75
C GLY A 231 -18.33 -9.13 -4.12
N LYS A 232 -19.43 -8.43 -4.38
CA LYS A 232 -19.64 -7.69 -5.65
C LYS A 232 -18.74 -6.46 -5.83
N ASN A 233 -18.12 -5.99 -4.76
CA ASN A 233 -17.24 -4.80 -4.77
C ASN A 233 -15.82 -5.17 -5.21
N PHE A 234 -15.70 -5.97 -6.26
CA PHE A 234 -14.46 -6.43 -6.85
C PHE A 234 -14.36 -5.93 -8.29
N VAL A 235 -13.27 -5.22 -8.59
CA VAL A 235 -12.96 -4.68 -9.92
C VAL A 235 -11.52 -4.98 -10.27
N GLN A 236 -11.26 -5.34 -11.52
CA GLN A 236 -9.91 -5.37 -12.10
C GLN A 236 -9.84 -4.43 -13.30
N ILE A 237 -8.73 -3.71 -13.39
CA ILE A 237 -8.40 -2.83 -14.50
C ILE A 237 -7.09 -3.29 -15.14
N GLN A 238 -6.85 -2.88 -16.37
CA GLN A 238 -5.60 -3.17 -17.10
C GLN A 238 -4.41 -2.61 -16.31
N GLY A 239 -3.38 -3.42 -16.05
CA GLY A 239 -2.14 -3.05 -15.39
C GLY A 239 -1.63 -4.09 -14.41
N GLY A 240 -0.46 -3.82 -13.85
CA GLY A 240 0.26 -4.66 -12.89
C GLY A 240 -0.09 -4.37 -11.44
N HIS A 241 0.86 -4.66 -10.55
CA HIS A 241 0.72 -4.40 -9.11
C HIS A 241 0.74 -2.90 -8.77
N LEU A 242 1.48 -2.11 -9.54
CA LEU A 242 1.70 -0.69 -9.26
C LEU A 242 0.67 0.22 -9.97
N LEU A 243 -0.58 -0.22 -10.04
CA LEU A 243 -1.70 0.48 -10.69
C LEU A 243 -1.75 2.00 -10.45
N PRO A 244 -1.59 2.51 -9.20
CA PRO A 244 -1.67 3.95 -8.97
C PRO A 244 -0.56 4.73 -9.66
N MET A 245 0.55 4.07 -10.01
CA MET A 245 1.67 4.66 -10.73
C MET A 245 1.64 4.35 -12.22
N GLU A 246 1.22 3.15 -12.61
CA GLU A 246 1.15 2.70 -14.01
C GLU A 246 -0.02 3.37 -14.76
N ALA A 247 -1.18 3.46 -14.12
CA ALA A 247 -2.44 3.94 -14.69
C ALA A 247 -3.20 4.82 -13.70
N PRO A 248 -2.64 5.98 -13.27
CA PRO A 248 -3.18 6.79 -12.17
C PRO A 248 -4.62 7.26 -12.41
N GLN A 249 -4.95 7.68 -13.62
CA GLN A 249 -6.30 8.16 -13.96
C GLN A 249 -7.33 7.02 -13.92
N GLN A 250 -7.03 5.88 -14.53
CA GLN A 250 -7.94 4.71 -14.54
C GLN A 250 -8.12 4.15 -13.13
N THR A 251 -7.05 4.12 -12.33
CA THR A 251 -7.11 3.68 -10.93
C THR A 251 -7.99 4.62 -10.10
N ALA A 252 -7.83 5.93 -10.28
CA ALA A 252 -8.67 6.91 -9.58
C ALA A 252 -10.14 6.80 -9.98
N ALA A 253 -10.44 6.64 -11.28
CA ALA A 253 -11.80 6.44 -11.77
C ALA A 253 -12.45 5.19 -11.16
N ALA A 254 -11.71 4.08 -11.06
CA ALA A 254 -12.19 2.86 -10.42
C ALA A 254 -12.45 3.06 -8.92
N VAL A 255 -11.59 3.80 -8.21
CA VAL A 255 -11.80 4.15 -6.78
C VAL A 255 -13.05 5.01 -6.62
N LEU A 256 -13.22 6.05 -7.44
CA LEU A 256 -14.39 6.93 -7.37
C LEU A 256 -15.69 6.16 -7.62
N ALA A 257 -15.72 5.31 -8.64
CA ALA A 257 -16.87 4.46 -8.94
C ALA A 257 -17.18 3.48 -7.77
N MET A 258 -16.15 2.89 -7.18
CA MET A 258 -16.28 2.01 -6.01
C MET A 258 -16.88 2.76 -4.83
N LEU A 259 -16.36 3.93 -4.48
CA LEU A 259 -16.86 4.75 -3.38
C LEU A 259 -18.31 5.19 -3.60
N ALA A 260 -18.66 5.57 -4.84
CA ALA A 260 -20.04 5.91 -5.19
C ALA A 260 -20.99 4.72 -4.99
N SER A 261 -20.55 3.48 -5.27
CA SER A 261 -21.35 2.25 -5.11
C SER A 261 -21.65 1.89 -3.64
N PHE A 262 -20.89 2.43 -2.69
CA PHE A 262 -21.08 2.15 -1.26
C PHE A 262 -22.28 2.88 -0.64
N ASN A 263 -22.85 3.90 -1.34
CA ASN A 263 -23.97 4.70 -0.85
C ASN A 263 -23.74 5.17 0.61
N LEU A 264 -22.57 5.79 0.84
CA LEU A 264 -22.19 6.30 2.15
C LEU A 264 -23.05 7.54 2.48
N SER A 265 -24.21 7.33 3.09
CA SER A 265 -25.06 8.38 3.65
C SER A 265 -24.49 8.94 4.95
#